data_44417428da1015cbb8211a19d816da06
#
_entry.id   44417428da1015cbb8211a19d816da06
#
_cell.length_a   1.000
_cell.length_b   1.000
_cell.length_c   1.000
_cell.angle_alpha   90.00
_cell.angle_beta   90.00
_cell.angle_gamma   90.00
#
_symmetry.space_group_name_H-M   'P 1'
#
loop_
_entity.id
_entity.type
_entity.pdbx_description
1 polymer ?
#
loop_
_entity_poly.entity_id
_entity_poly.type
_entity_poly.pdbx_seq_one_letter_code
_entity_poly.pdbx_strand_id
1 'polypeptide(L)' 'YLELVKIKQIGRVRAQILYKNGYKNKTLLKKAPLEKLAAIDKIGIILAKSIKSQVEKVR' A
#
# COMPACT_ATOMS: atom_id res chain seq x y z
N TYR A 1 -2.46 7.18 9.16
CA TYR A 1 -2.61 6.56 7.83
C TYR A 1 -3.26 7.47 6.79
N LEU A 2 -3.26 8.77 7.06
CA LEU A 2 -3.84 9.74 6.14
C LEU A 2 -3.18 9.70 4.77
N GLU A 3 -1.89 9.46 4.73
CA GLU A 3 -1.19 9.36 3.44
C GLU A 3 -1.62 8.13 2.65
N LEU A 4 -1.96 7.06 3.34
CA LEU A 4 -2.36 5.83 2.68
C LEU A 4 -3.71 5.96 1.99
N VAL A 5 -4.65 6.67 2.61
CA VAL A 5 -5.97 6.82 2.01
C VAL A 5 -5.96 7.70 0.77
N LYS A 6 -4.89 8.48 0.57
CA LYS A 6 -4.74 9.29 -0.63
C LYS A 6 -4.34 8.47 -1.85
N ILE A 7 -3.86 7.26 -1.64
CA ILE A 7 -3.53 6.36 -2.74
C ILE A 7 -4.83 5.86 -3.36
N LYS A 8 -4.92 5.93 -4.68
CA LYS A 8 -6.13 5.47 -5.37
C LYS A 8 -6.36 4.00 -5.09
N GLN A 9 -7.62 3.62 -4.95
CA GLN A 9 -8.06 2.24 -4.72
C GLN A 9 -7.76 1.69 -3.34
N ILE A 10 -7.16 2.49 -2.46
CA ILE A 10 -6.86 2.01 -1.12
C ILE A 10 -8.09 2.10 -0.21
N GLY A 11 -8.65 3.29 -0.04
CA GLY A 11 -9.75 3.46 0.90
C GLY A 11 -9.32 3.24 2.34
N ARG A 12 -10.26 3.43 3.26
CA ARG A 12 -9.96 3.35 4.69
C ARG A 12 -9.63 1.93 5.15
N VAL A 13 -10.38 0.96 4.68
CA VAL A 13 -10.21 -0.42 5.14
C VAL A 13 -8.81 -0.93 4.78
N ARG A 14 -8.44 -0.74 3.51
CA ARG A 14 -7.12 -1.20 3.08
C ARG A 14 -6.00 -0.39 3.70
N ALA A 15 -6.23 0.90 3.92
CA ALA A 15 -5.24 1.73 4.60
C ALA A 15 -5.00 1.23 6.02
N GLN A 16 -6.05 0.84 6.73
CA GLN A 16 -5.89 0.28 8.07
C GLN A 16 -5.13 -1.03 8.05
N ILE A 17 -5.41 -1.87 7.05
CA ILE A 17 -4.71 -3.14 6.92
C ILE A 17 -3.21 -2.91 6.70
N LEU A 18 -2.88 -1.99 5.81
CA LEU A 18 -1.48 -1.64 5.54
C LEU A 18 -0.81 -1.07 6.79
N TYR A 19 -1.51 -0.19 7.48
CA TYR A 19 -0.98 0.41 8.70
C TYR A 19 -0.66 -0.64 9.76
N LYS A 20 -1.55 -1.60 9.94
CA LYS A 20 -1.36 -2.68 10.91
C LYS A 20 -0.18 -3.57 10.54
N ASN A 21 0.13 -3.66 9.26
CA ASN A 21 1.25 -4.46 8.78
C ASN A 21 2.57 -3.67 8.76
N GLY A 22 2.57 -2.46 9.30
CA GLY A 22 3.79 -1.67 9.41
C GLY A 22 4.00 -0.67 8.28
N TYR A 23 3.11 -0.61 7.32
CA TYR A 23 3.24 0.31 6.18
C TYR A 23 2.45 1.58 6.48
N LYS A 24 3.04 2.43 7.30
CA LYS A 24 2.34 3.59 7.85
C LYS A 24 2.33 4.79 6.90
N ASN A 25 3.21 4.81 5.91
CA ASN A 25 3.27 5.90 4.96
C ASN A 25 3.78 5.41 3.62
N LYS A 26 3.82 6.31 2.63
CA LYS A 26 4.23 5.96 1.28
C LYS A 26 5.69 5.50 1.22
N THR A 27 6.54 6.07 2.04
CA THR A 27 7.94 5.69 2.06
C THR A 27 8.11 4.22 2.43
N LEU A 28 7.37 3.77 3.44
CA LEU A 28 7.41 2.37 3.85
C LEU A 28 6.85 1.46 2.78
N LEU A 29 5.78 1.89 2.11
CA LEU A 29 5.22 1.12 0.99
C LEU A 29 6.22 1.00 -0.14
N LYS A 30 6.93 2.07 -0.44
CA LYS A 30 7.92 2.07 -1.50
C LYS A 30 9.04 1.08 -1.21
N LYS A 31 9.45 0.98 0.04
CA LYS A 31 10.50 0.04 0.45
C LYS A 31 10.04 -1.40 0.49
N ALA A 32 8.74 -1.62 0.64
CA ALA A 32 8.21 -2.97 0.74
C ALA A 32 8.28 -3.67 -0.61
N PRO A 33 8.71 -4.94 -0.64
CA PRO A 33 8.70 -5.71 -1.89
C PRO A 33 7.27 -6.02 -2.28
N LEU A 34 7.06 -6.13 -3.61
CA LEU A 34 5.74 -6.44 -4.14
C LEU A 34 5.18 -7.73 -3.55
N GLU A 35 6.03 -8.71 -3.34
CA GLU A 35 5.60 -9.99 -2.79
C GLU A 35 4.95 -9.83 -1.43
N LYS A 36 5.51 -8.99 -0.58
CA LYS A 36 4.95 -8.80 0.75
C LYS A 36 3.62 -8.07 0.69
N LEU A 37 3.49 -7.10 -0.19
CA LEU A 37 2.22 -6.41 -0.36
C LEU A 37 1.16 -7.36 -0.92
N ALA A 38 1.53 -8.18 -1.89
CA ALA A 38 0.59 -9.12 -2.47
C ALA A 38 0.16 -10.20 -1.47
N ALA A 39 1.02 -10.50 -0.51
CA ALA A 39 0.71 -11.49 0.51
C ALA A 39 -0.24 -10.97 1.59
N ILE A 40 -0.42 -9.66 1.67
CA ILE A 40 -1.32 -9.08 2.64
C ILE A 40 -2.76 -9.45 2.29
N ASP A 41 -3.49 -9.93 3.28
CA ASP A 41 -4.89 -10.28 3.09
C ASP A 41 -5.66 -9.07 2.57
N LYS A 42 -6.58 -9.29 1.63
CA LYS A 42 -7.44 -8.27 1.02
C LYS A 42 -6.72 -7.29 0.10
N ILE A 43 -5.42 -7.40 -0.05
CA ILE A 43 -4.68 -6.57 -1.00
C ILE A 43 -4.53 -7.29 -2.34
N GLY A 44 -3.85 -8.43 -2.34
CA GLY A 44 -3.65 -9.22 -3.56
C GLY A 44 -2.61 -8.60 -4.49
N ILE A 45 -2.24 -9.38 -5.52
CA ILE A 45 -1.17 -8.98 -6.42
C ILE A 45 -1.54 -7.79 -7.30
N ILE A 46 -2.79 -7.75 -7.78
CA ILE A 46 -3.22 -6.67 -8.66
C ILE A 46 -3.18 -5.33 -7.92
N LEU A 47 -3.74 -5.32 -6.72
CA LEU A 47 -3.75 -4.10 -5.91
C LEU A 47 -2.35 -3.72 -5.47
N ALA A 48 -1.53 -4.72 -5.14
CA ALA A 48 -0.15 -4.48 -4.75
C ALA A 48 0.62 -3.80 -5.87
N LYS A 49 0.44 -4.26 -7.10
CA LYS A 49 1.08 -3.64 -8.25
C LYS A 49 0.62 -2.19 -8.43
N SER A 50 -0.67 -1.95 -8.26
CA SER A 50 -1.22 -0.62 -8.38
C SER A 50 -0.63 0.30 -7.31
N ILE A 51 -0.57 -0.16 -6.09
CA ILE A 51 0.00 0.60 -4.99
C ILE A 51 1.47 0.93 -5.25
N LYS A 52 2.25 -0.06 -5.63
CA LYS A 52 3.68 0.15 -5.90
C LYS A 52 3.88 1.16 -7.02
N SER A 53 3.10 1.04 -8.09
CA SER A 53 3.19 1.97 -9.20
C SER A 53 2.92 3.40 -8.74
N GLN A 54 1.90 3.58 -7.91
CA GLN A 54 1.53 4.91 -7.45
C GLN A 54 2.59 5.52 -6.53
N VAL A 55 3.12 4.72 -5.59
CA VAL A 55 4.10 5.26 -4.65
C VAL A 55 5.45 5.48 -5.29
N GLU A 56 5.77 4.73 -6.33
CA GLU A 56 7.02 4.92 -7.06
C GLU A 56 6.99 6.14 -7.96
N LYS A 57 5.81 6.51 -8.43
CA LYS A 57 5.66 7.71 -9.26
C LYS A 57 5.65 9.01 -8.47
N VAL A 58 5.33 8.91 -7.20
CA VAL A 58 5.25 10.09 -6.34
C VAL A 58 6.66 10.55 -5.98
N ARG A 59 6.85 11.84 -6.02
CA ARG A 59 8.13 12.45 -5.67
C ARG A 59 8.09 13.09 -4.32
#